data_4a954906d260a2e97c32ea9a8994f488
#
_entry.id   4a954906d260a2e97c32ea9a8994f488
#
_cell.length_a   1.000
_cell.length_b   1.000
_cell.length_c   1.000
_cell.angle_alpha   90.00
_cell.angle_beta   90.00
_cell.angle_gamma   90.00
#
_symmetry.space_group_name_H-M   'P 1'
#
loop_
_entity.id
_entity.type
_entity.pdbx_description
1 polymer ?
#
loop_
_entity_poly.entity_id
_entity_poly.type
_entity_poly.pdbx_seq_one_letter_code
_entity_poly.pdbx_strand_id
1 'polypeptide(L)'
;MKKLLSMLLAAAMLVSASAMAFAEGTSEKGTIVYGSSTEIGGDFAPSSWWTNNATDKMIRDLTNDYGVTVTNQGGEFVVNPTIAKNIESVVNPDGSKTFTVTINEGLTYNNGEEIKAADFLWAEVFSCSKVAMDVGAKLTGYLTYVGGQE
;
A
#
# COMPACT_ATOMS: atom_id res chain seq x y z
N MET A 1 15.61 10.81 55.35
CA MET A 1 14.36 11.19 54.68
C MET A 1 14.51 11.36 53.15
N LYS A 2 15.44 12.17 52.63
CA LYS A 2 15.60 12.38 51.18
C LYS A 2 15.90 11.08 50.37
N LYS A 3 16.74 10.17 50.91
CA LYS A 3 17.08 8.88 50.27
C LYS A 3 15.89 7.89 50.23
N LEU A 4 15.02 7.92 51.24
CA LEU A 4 13.83 7.08 51.26
C LEU A 4 12.77 7.57 50.26
N LEU A 5 12.66 8.89 50.12
CA LEU A 5 11.73 9.53 49.18
C LEU A 5 12.14 9.25 47.72
N SER A 6 13.44 9.29 47.44
CA SER A 6 13.94 8.96 46.08
C SER A 6 13.79 7.47 45.73
N MET A 7 13.94 6.56 46.72
CA MET A 7 13.65 5.12 46.48
C MET A 7 12.16 4.86 46.27
N LEU A 8 11.28 5.54 46.99
CA LEU A 8 9.83 5.42 46.77
C LEU A 8 9.41 5.96 45.40
N LEU A 9 10.02 7.07 44.95
CA LEU A 9 9.74 7.63 43.63
C LEU A 9 10.24 6.73 42.48
N ALA A 10 11.43 6.12 42.64
CA ALA A 10 11.97 5.17 41.69
C ALA A 10 11.13 3.88 41.62
N ALA A 11 10.65 3.37 42.74
CA ALA A 11 9.75 2.21 42.80
C ALA A 11 8.38 2.53 42.16
N ALA A 12 7.84 3.74 42.36
CA ALA A 12 6.61 4.17 41.73
C ALA A 12 6.74 4.30 40.21
N MET A 13 7.88 4.76 39.69
CA MET A 13 8.15 4.79 38.23
C MET A 13 8.34 3.40 37.64
N LEU A 14 8.94 2.45 38.33
CA LEU A 14 9.07 1.07 37.90
C LEU A 14 7.71 0.35 37.84
N VAL A 15 6.80 0.64 38.76
CA VAL A 15 5.45 0.08 38.79
C VAL A 15 4.57 0.70 37.67
N SER A 16 4.76 1.99 37.34
CA SER A 16 4.05 2.62 36.24
C SER A 16 4.55 2.20 34.87
N ALA A 17 5.83 1.84 34.75
CA ALA A 17 6.38 1.30 33.50
C ALA A 17 5.93 -0.14 33.21
N SER A 18 5.64 -0.94 34.26
CA SER A 18 5.10 -2.29 34.09
C SER A 18 3.57 -2.34 33.90
N ALA A 19 2.88 -1.23 34.08
CA ALA A 19 1.45 -1.09 33.79
C ALA A 19 1.15 -0.68 32.35
N MET A 20 2.10 -0.80 31.41
CA MET A 20 1.73 -1.09 30.03
C MET A 20 1.18 -2.51 30.04
N ALA A 21 -0.06 -2.63 30.51
CA ALA A 21 -0.83 -3.83 30.34
C ALA A 21 -0.73 -4.21 28.87
N PHE A 22 -0.05 -5.28 28.60
CA PHE A 22 -0.42 -6.10 27.47
C PHE A 22 -1.90 -6.37 27.71
N ALA A 23 -2.76 -5.63 27.03
CA ALA A 23 -4.12 -6.07 26.90
C ALA A 23 -4.00 -7.48 26.33
N GLU A 24 -4.23 -8.48 27.16
CA GLU A 24 -4.50 -9.83 26.69
C GLU A 24 -5.78 -9.69 25.85
N GLY A 25 -5.59 -9.24 24.61
CA GLY A 25 -6.60 -9.42 23.62
C GLY A 25 -6.75 -10.91 23.51
N THR A 26 -7.87 -11.45 23.97
CA THR A 26 -8.31 -12.79 23.63
C THR A 26 -8.51 -12.80 22.12
N SER A 27 -7.41 -12.94 21.35
CA SER A 27 -7.52 -13.13 19.94
C SER A 27 -8.11 -14.50 19.70
N GLU A 28 -9.27 -14.54 19.07
CA GLU A 28 -9.75 -15.79 18.49
C GLU A 28 -8.65 -16.34 17.59
N LYS A 29 -8.52 -17.67 17.57
CA LYS A 29 -7.49 -18.36 16.82
C LYS A 29 -7.53 -17.89 15.35
N GLY A 30 -6.48 -17.19 14.90
CA GLY A 30 -6.40 -16.60 13.58
C GLY A 30 -6.65 -15.08 13.51
N THR A 31 -6.92 -14.41 14.63
CA THR A 31 -7.05 -12.96 14.69
C THR A 31 -5.75 -12.31 15.18
N ILE A 32 -5.26 -11.32 14.44
CA ILE A 32 -4.14 -10.46 14.84
C ILE A 32 -4.72 -9.08 15.13
N VAL A 33 -4.46 -8.56 16.33
CA VAL A 33 -4.84 -7.19 16.70
C VAL A 33 -3.61 -6.31 16.60
N TYR A 34 -3.66 -5.32 15.71
CA TYR A 34 -2.59 -4.35 15.51
C TYR A 34 -3.04 -2.96 15.96
N GLY A 35 -2.29 -2.36 16.90
CA GLY A 35 -2.51 -0.99 17.34
C GLY A 35 -1.68 0.00 16.53
N SER A 36 -2.30 1.07 16.05
CA SER A 36 -1.63 2.18 15.38
C SER A 36 -1.81 3.47 16.18
N SER A 37 -0.74 4.29 16.23
CA SER A 37 -0.79 5.64 16.83
C SER A 37 -1.37 6.69 15.89
N THR A 38 -1.56 6.35 14.62
CA THR A 38 -2.11 7.23 13.58
C THR A 38 -3.56 6.87 13.33
N GLU A 39 -4.45 7.86 13.37
CA GLU A 39 -5.86 7.69 13.06
C GLU A 39 -6.06 7.24 11.60
N ILE A 40 -7.07 6.40 11.38
CA ILE A 40 -7.48 5.96 10.05
C ILE A 40 -8.16 7.12 9.34
N GLY A 41 -7.68 7.47 8.14
CA GLY A 41 -8.25 8.52 7.29
C GLY A 41 -9.39 8.03 6.41
N GLY A 42 -9.44 6.72 6.13
CA GLY A 42 -10.48 6.09 5.29
C GLY A 42 -10.20 6.16 3.79
N ASP A 43 -9.01 6.61 3.38
CA ASP A 43 -8.59 6.59 1.98
C ASP A 43 -7.93 5.25 1.63
N PHE A 44 -8.73 4.30 1.19
CA PHE A 44 -8.26 2.99 0.74
C PHE A 44 -8.12 2.89 -0.79
N ALA A 45 -8.23 4.02 -1.49
CA ALA A 45 -8.01 4.07 -2.93
C ALA A 45 -6.56 3.71 -3.30
N PRO A 46 -6.33 3.08 -4.45
CA PRO A 46 -5.00 2.79 -4.95
C PRO A 46 -4.13 4.06 -5.03
N SER A 47 -2.83 3.90 -4.80
CA SER A 47 -1.83 4.96 -4.96
C SER A 47 -2.05 6.23 -4.13
N SER A 48 -2.82 6.17 -3.04
CA SER A 48 -3.05 7.32 -2.14
C SER A 48 -3.56 8.56 -2.87
N TRP A 49 -4.56 8.39 -3.72
CA TRP A 49 -5.04 9.47 -4.59
C TRP A 49 -5.55 10.69 -3.83
N TRP A 50 -6.04 10.53 -2.62
CA TRP A 50 -6.62 11.61 -1.82
C TRP A 50 -5.73 12.00 -0.65
N THR A 51 -5.23 11.04 0.10
CA THR A 51 -4.39 11.25 1.28
C THR A 51 -3.15 10.35 1.24
N ASN A 52 -2.13 10.71 2.02
CA ASN A 52 -0.96 9.86 2.22
C ASN A 52 -0.87 9.45 3.69
N ASN A 53 -1.95 8.88 4.23
CA ASN A 53 -2.01 8.40 5.59
C ASN A 53 -1.30 7.04 5.71
N ALA A 54 -0.39 6.91 6.66
CA ALA A 54 0.41 5.70 6.83
C ALA A 54 -0.45 4.49 7.25
N THR A 55 -1.47 4.69 8.09
CA THR A 55 -2.37 3.61 8.53
C THR A 55 -3.25 3.13 7.40
N ASP A 56 -3.81 4.05 6.60
CA ASP A 56 -4.59 3.70 5.41
C ASP A 56 -3.74 2.91 4.41
N LYS A 57 -2.47 3.31 4.23
CA LYS A 57 -1.53 2.57 3.39
C LYS A 57 -1.31 1.15 3.89
N MET A 58 -1.09 0.95 5.18
CA MET A 58 -0.93 -0.39 5.75
C MET A 58 -2.15 -1.29 5.52
N ILE A 59 -3.36 -0.73 5.65
CA ILE A 59 -4.60 -1.46 5.37
C ILE A 59 -4.69 -1.83 3.89
N ARG A 60 -4.37 -0.90 2.99
CA ARG A 60 -4.31 -1.19 1.55
C ARG A 60 -3.32 -2.30 1.22
N ASP A 61 -2.12 -2.25 1.80
CA ASP A 61 -1.07 -3.26 1.57
C ASP A 61 -1.50 -4.67 2.05
N LEU A 62 -2.47 -4.76 2.97
CA LEU A 62 -3.03 -6.03 3.44
C LEU A 62 -4.26 -6.50 2.65
N THR A 63 -4.97 -5.59 2.00
CA THR A 63 -6.28 -5.87 1.38
C THR A 63 -6.25 -5.85 -0.14
N ASN A 64 -5.31 -5.14 -0.73
CA ASN A 64 -5.14 -5.04 -2.17
C ASN A 64 -3.96 -5.89 -2.60
N ASP A 65 -4.06 -6.48 -3.77
CA ASP A 65 -2.90 -7.12 -4.38
C ASP A 65 -1.95 -6.04 -4.93
N TYR A 66 -0.68 -6.43 -5.05
CA TYR A 66 0.33 -5.55 -5.61
C TYR A 66 0.19 -5.48 -7.14
N GLY A 67 0.92 -4.53 -7.75
CA GLY A 67 1.00 -4.43 -9.21
C GLY A 67 1.65 -5.64 -9.87
N VAL A 68 1.89 -5.54 -11.17
CA VAL A 68 2.51 -6.59 -12.00
C VAL A 68 3.95 -6.94 -11.59
N THR A 69 4.59 -6.10 -10.78
CA THR A 69 5.90 -6.34 -10.18
C THR A 69 5.85 -6.18 -8.67
N VAL A 70 6.68 -6.93 -7.96
CA VAL A 70 6.92 -6.79 -6.52
C VAL A 70 8.41 -6.68 -6.25
N THR A 71 8.78 -6.10 -5.12
CA THR A 71 10.16 -6.05 -4.68
C THR A 71 10.48 -7.33 -3.87
N ASN A 72 11.50 -8.06 -4.30
CA ASN A 72 11.98 -9.23 -3.55
C ASN A 72 12.79 -8.83 -2.31
N GLN A 73 13.22 -9.82 -1.50
CA GLN A 73 14.03 -9.56 -0.30
C GLN A 73 15.40 -8.93 -0.59
N GLY A 74 15.89 -9.05 -1.83
CA GLY A 74 17.13 -8.42 -2.29
C GLY A 74 16.96 -6.97 -2.77
N GLY A 75 15.73 -6.45 -2.77
CA GLY A 75 15.43 -5.10 -3.25
C GLY A 75 15.25 -5.00 -4.77
N GLU A 76 15.19 -6.12 -5.48
CA GLU A 76 15.00 -6.16 -6.93
C GLU A 76 13.52 -6.24 -7.30
N PHE A 77 13.13 -5.57 -8.38
CA PHE A 77 11.80 -5.72 -8.97
C PHE A 77 11.70 -7.05 -9.72
N VAL A 78 10.77 -7.88 -9.29
CA VAL A 78 10.48 -9.17 -9.93
C VAL A 78 9.01 -9.23 -10.35
N VAL A 79 8.70 -10.08 -11.32
CA VAL A 79 7.31 -10.31 -11.75
C VAL A 79 6.50 -10.81 -10.56
N ASN A 80 5.34 -10.21 -10.32
CA ASN A 80 4.39 -10.70 -9.34
C ASN A 80 3.62 -11.90 -9.91
N PRO A 81 3.90 -13.13 -9.46
CA PRO A 81 3.30 -14.32 -10.04
C PRO A 81 1.80 -14.46 -9.74
N THR A 82 1.26 -13.68 -8.79
CA THR A 82 -0.19 -13.68 -8.51
C THR A 82 -0.97 -12.88 -9.55
N ILE A 83 -0.34 -11.90 -10.19
CA ILE A 83 -0.96 -10.98 -11.15
C ILE A 83 -0.50 -11.25 -12.58
N ALA A 84 0.81 -11.37 -12.80
CA ALA A 84 1.38 -11.46 -14.11
C ALA A 84 2.07 -12.80 -14.34
N LYS A 85 1.84 -13.34 -15.54
CA LYS A 85 2.51 -14.55 -16.02
C LYS A 85 3.92 -14.25 -16.51
N ASN A 86 4.09 -13.10 -17.18
CA ASN A 86 5.35 -12.70 -17.78
C ASN A 86 5.40 -11.20 -18.04
N ILE A 87 6.61 -10.64 -18.05
CA ILE A 87 6.94 -9.30 -18.54
C ILE A 87 8.12 -9.43 -19.49
N GLU A 88 7.89 -9.15 -20.76
CA GLU A 88 8.91 -9.13 -21.80
C GLU A 88 9.30 -7.70 -22.13
N SER A 89 10.53 -7.49 -22.57
CA SER A 89 10.96 -6.19 -23.06
C SER A 89 11.79 -6.31 -24.32
N VAL A 90 11.57 -5.38 -25.25
CA VAL A 90 12.32 -5.26 -26.51
C VAL A 90 12.86 -3.84 -26.61
N VAL A 91 14.14 -3.71 -26.94
CA VAL A 91 14.76 -2.42 -27.27
C VAL A 91 14.47 -2.10 -28.72
N ASN A 92 13.85 -0.94 -28.95
CA ASN A 92 13.51 -0.46 -30.29
C ASN A 92 14.72 0.20 -30.98
N PRO A 93 14.70 0.36 -32.32
CA PRO A 93 15.78 1.01 -33.04
C PRO A 93 16.09 2.46 -32.63
N ASP A 94 15.12 3.16 -32.08
CA ASP A 94 15.25 4.53 -31.54
C ASP A 94 15.80 4.59 -30.09
N GLY A 95 16.13 3.43 -29.51
CA GLY A 95 16.64 3.32 -28.13
C GLY A 95 15.54 3.26 -27.06
N SER A 96 14.27 3.40 -27.41
CA SER A 96 13.16 3.19 -26.49
C SER A 96 12.98 1.71 -26.15
N LYS A 97 12.18 1.40 -25.12
CA LYS A 97 11.83 0.01 -24.78
C LYS A 97 10.33 -0.18 -24.85
N THR A 98 9.92 -1.26 -25.47
CA THR A 98 8.54 -1.76 -25.40
C THR A 98 8.46 -2.88 -24.36
N PHE A 99 7.53 -2.75 -23.43
CA PHE A 99 7.22 -3.80 -22.45
C PHE A 99 5.90 -4.46 -22.81
N THR A 100 5.88 -5.79 -22.81
CA THR A 100 4.67 -6.58 -22.98
C THR A 100 4.40 -7.32 -21.67
N VAL A 101 3.28 -7.00 -21.05
CA VAL A 101 2.85 -7.62 -19.78
C VAL A 101 1.72 -8.60 -20.08
N THR A 102 1.92 -9.85 -19.73
CA THR A 102 0.88 -10.88 -19.82
C THR A 102 0.34 -11.13 -18.43
N ILE A 103 -0.91 -10.76 -18.17
CA ILE A 103 -1.59 -11.01 -16.88
C ILE A 103 -2.11 -12.44 -16.84
N ASN A 104 -2.29 -12.95 -15.61
CA ASN A 104 -2.87 -14.26 -15.38
C ASN A 104 -4.35 -14.27 -15.79
N GLU A 105 -4.80 -15.42 -16.29
CA GLU A 105 -6.23 -15.67 -16.52
C GLU A 105 -6.94 -15.99 -15.21
N GLY A 106 -8.24 -15.69 -15.15
CA GLY A 106 -9.09 -16.02 -14.01
C GLY A 106 -8.89 -15.12 -12.78
N LEU A 107 -8.21 -13.99 -12.92
CA LEU A 107 -8.18 -12.96 -11.89
C LEU A 107 -9.59 -12.36 -11.74
N THR A 108 -10.04 -12.20 -10.48
CA THR A 108 -11.35 -11.62 -10.19
C THR A 108 -11.28 -10.57 -9.11
N TYR A 109 -12.14 -9.57 -9.21
CA TYR A 109 -12.45 -8.68 -8.10
C TYR A 109 -13.18 -9.42 -6.99
N ASN A 110 -13.30 -8.79 -5.82
CA ASN A 110 -14.03 -9.33 -4.67
C ASN A 110 -15.53 -9.55 -4.93
N ASN A 111 -16.11 -8.90 -5.93
CA ASN A 111 -17.48 -9.10 -6.38
C ASN A 111 -17.64 -10.26 -7.39
N GLY A 112 -16.53 -10.90 -7.79
CA GLY A 112 -16.48 -12.00 -8.74
C GLY A 112 -16.37 -11.58 -10.22
N GLU A 113 -16.35 -10.29 -10.53
CA GLU A 113 -16.10 -9.83 -11.91
C GLU A 113 -14.66 -10.10 -12.32
N GLU A 114 -14.46 -10.47 -13.60
CA GLU A 114 -13.14 -10.77 -14.15
C GLU A 114 -12.31 -9.49 -14.28
N ILE A 115 -11.05 -9.55 -13.84
CA ILE A 115 -10.05 -8.49 -14.06
C ILE A 115 -9.42 -8.69 -15.43
N LYS A 116 -9.44 -7.65 -16.26
CA LYS A 116 -8.93 -7.65 -17.64
C LYS A 116 -7.74 -6.71 -17.80
N ALA A 117 -6.95 -6.90 -18.83
CA ALA A 117 -5.85 -5.99 -19.19
C ALA A 117 -6.35 -4.54 -19.38
N ALA A 118 -7.60 -4.35 -19.83
CA ALA A 118 -8.22 -3.05 -19.96
C ALA A 118 -8.38 -2.31 -18.60
N ASP A 119 -8.54 -3.03 -17.50
CA ASP A 119 -8.70 -2.42 -16.17
C ASP A 119 -7.38 -1.79 -15.71
N PHE A 120 -6.26 -2.44 -16.00
CA PHE A 120 -4.93 -1.86 -15.75
C PHE A 120 -4.71 -0.60 -16.59
N LEU A 121 -5.05 -0.65 -17.88
CA LEU A 121 -4.94 0.53 -18.77
C LEU A 121 -5.84 1.67 -18.28
N TRP A 122 -7.07 1.35 -17.84
CA TRP A 122 -7.98 2.35 -17.30
C TRP A 122 -7.39 3.04 -16.08
N ALA A 123 -6.76 2.31 -15.16
CA ALA A 123 -6.13 2.90 -13.98
C ALA A 123 -5.02 3.89 -14.35
N GLU A 124 -4.21 3.58 -15.37
CA GLU A 124 -3.17 4.47 -15.86
C GLU A 124 -3.75 5.73 -16.52
N VAL A 125 -4.76 5.59 -17.36
CA VAL A 125 -5.47 6.73 -17.98
C VAL A 125 -6.13 7.57 -16.90
N PHE A 126 -6.77 6.95 -15.91
CA PHE A 126 -7.38 7.67 -14.79
C PHE A 126 -6.35 8.47 -13.99
N SER A 127 -5.12 7.97 -13.86
CA SER A 127 -4.03 8.69 -13.16
C SER A 127 -3.65 10.03 -13.82
N CYS A 128 -4.09 10.26 -15.06
CA CYS A 128 -3.95 11.51 -15.81
C CYS A 128 -5.22 12.38 -15.76
N SER A 129 -6.27 11.96 -15.07
CA SER A 129 -7.59 12.59 -15.10
C SER A 129 -7.58 13.99 -14.48
N LYS A 130 -7.73 15.00 -15.32
CA LYS A 130 -7.92 16.38 -14.87
C LYS A 130 -9.18 16.55 -14.01
N VAL A 131 -10.26 15.87 -14.36
CA VAL A 131 -11.53 15.96 -13.61
C VAL A 131 -11.33 15.45 -12.16
N ALA A 132 -10.60 14.37 -11.98
CA ALA A 132 -10.29 13.87 -10.64
C ALA A 132 -9.38 14.83 -9.86
N MET A 133 -8.39 15.46 -10.54
CA MET A 133 -7.53 16.47 -9.92
C MET A 133 -8.30 17.73 -9.52
N ASP A 134 -9.24 18.18 -10.33
CA ASP A 134 -10.06 19.35 -10.05
C ASP A 134 -10.95 19.19 -8.79
N VAL A 135 -11.28 17.96 -8.42
CA VAL A 135 -11.99 17.63 -7.17
C VAL A 135 -11.05 17.22 -6.03
N GLY A 136 -9.75 17.42 -6.18
CA GLY A 136 -8.76 17.30 -5.11
C GLY A 136 -7.94 16.02 -5.10
N ALA A 137 -8.05 15.15 -6.12
CA ALA A 137 -7.18 13.98 -6.22
C ALA A 137 -5.72 14.38 -6.49
N LYS A 138 -4.78 13.71 -5.83
CA LYS A 138 -3.34 13.97 -5.94
C LYS A 138 -2.71 13.06 -6.99
N LEU A 139 -3.22 13.10 -8.21
CA LEU A 139 -2.75 12.28 -9.32
C LEU A 139 -1.47 12.85 -9.92
N THR A 140 -0.56 12.00 -10.34
CA THR A 140 0.74 12.39 -10.93
C THR A 140 1.03 11.70 -12.27
N GLY A 141 0.11 10.90 -12.79
CA GLY A 141 0.27 10.19 -14.06
C GLY A 141 0.55 11.14 -15.23
N TYR A 142 -0.09 12.31 -15.23
CA TYR A 142 0.14 13.35 -16.25
C TYR A 142 1.60 13.84 -16.32
N LEU A 143 2.40 13.65 -15.27
CA LEU A 143 3.83 13.98 -15.27
C LEU A 143 4.69 12.84 -15.83
N THR A 144 4.14 11.64 -15.92
CA THR A 144 4.87 10.42 -16.25
C THR A 144 4.67 10.02 -17.71
N TYR A 145 3.49 10.24 -18.25
CA TYR A 145 3.11 9.76 -19.57
C TYR A 145 3.20 10.87 -20.63
N VAL A 146 3.67 10.48 -21.83
CA VAL A 146 3.64 11.38 -23.00
C VAL A 146 2.19 11.65 -23.37
N GLY A 147 1.82 12.91 -23.52
CA GLY A 147 0.44 13.34 -23.76
C GLY A 147 -0.43 13.41 -22.50
N GLY A 148 0.12 13.09 -21.32
CA GLY A 148 -0.65 13.13 -20.08
C GLY A 148 -1.12 14.52 -19.63
N GLN A 149 -0.63 15.60 -20.29
CA GLN A 149 -1.01 16.99 -20.00
C GLN A 149 -2.02 17.56 -21.03
N GLU A 150 -2.38 16.81 -22.06
CA GLU A 150 -3.34 17.18 -23.10
C GLU A 150 -4.75 16.69 -22.74
#